data_1b06f975c316ee15fa59727f149508cb
#
_entry.id   1b06f975c316ee15fa59727f149508cb
#
_cell.length_a   1.000
_cell.length_b   1.000
_cell.length_c   1.000
_cell.angle_alpha   90.00
_cell.angle_beta   90.00
_cell.angle_gamma   90.00
#
_symmetry.space_group_name_H-M   'P 1'
#
loop_
_entity.id
_entity.type
_entity.pdbx_description
1 polymer ?
#
loop_
_entity_poly.entity_id
_entity_poly.type
_entity_poly.pdbx_seq_one_letter_code
_entity_poly.pdbx_strand_id
1 'polypeptide(L)'
;MGSSEKKDIIPVVIFHVGCPEHLPYSVQSAQRWNERVILLGDEANRKVAREWFDHEKLDLTRYNEFLKVFENYSTYTDFFAQICFKRYFLYYELMKELDFDRILVAESDLYNCADYSSIP
;
A
#
# COMPACT_ATOMS: atom_id res chain seq x y z
N MET A 1 -23.47 5.07 20.96
CA MET A 1 -23.66 3.76 20.57
C MET A 1 -23.27 3.44 19.13
N GLY A 2 -23.61 4.08 18.22
CA GLY A 2 -23.39 3.75 16.83
C GLY A 2 -22.06 3.15 16.47
N SER A 3 -20.96 3.59 17.09
CA SER A 3 -19.65 3.07 16.70
C SER A 3 -19.48 1.58 16.99
N SER A 4 -20.10 1.07 18.05
CA SER A 4 -19.98 -0.35 18.40
C SER A 4 -20.69 -1.24 17.39
N GLU A 5 -21.61 -0.67 16.62
CA GLU A 5 -22.35 -1.41 15.60
C GLU A 5 -21.72 -1.29 14.22
N LYS A 6 -20.71 -0.45 14.07
CA LYS A 6 -20.03 -0.32 12.81
C LYS A 6 -19.15 -1.53 12.58
N LYS A 7 -19.25 -2.08 11.39
CA LYS A 7 -18.31 -3.09 10.93
C LYS A 7 -16.92 -2.48 10.87
N ASP A 8 -15.94 -3.17 11.43
CA ASP A 8 -14.55 -2.75 11.29
C ASP A 8 -14.13 -2.84 9.83
N ILE A 9 -13.68 -1.73 9.30
CA ILE A 9 -13.21 -1.67 7.92
C ILE A 9 -11.72 -1.81 7.94
N ILE A 10 -11.22 -2.78 7.17
CA ILE A 10 -9.80 -2.99 6.99
C ILE A 10 -9.40 -2.31 5.69
N PRO A 11 -8.61 -1.24 5.73
CA PRO A 11 -8.17 -0.60 4.49
C PRO A 11 -7.32 -1.54 3.65
N VAL A 12 -7.57 -1.55 2.35
CA VAL A 12 -6.71 -2.25 1.41
C VAL A 12 -5.66 -1.25 0.93
N VAL A 13 -4.39 -1.60 1.07
CA VAL A 13 -3.29 -0.74 0.64
C VAL A 13 -2.56 -1.41 -0.51
N ILE A 14 -2.43 -0.67 -1.60
CA ILE A 14 -1.67 -1.09 -2.76
C ILE A 14 -0.50 -0.13 -2.91
N PHE A 15 0.72 -0.64 -2.92
CA PHE A 15 1.91 0.19 -3.15
C PHE A 15 2.43 -0.06 -4.56
N HIS A 16 2.63 1.02 -5.31
CA HIS A 16 3.25 0.92 -6.62
C HIS A 16 3.92 2.24 -7.00
N VAL A 17 5.06 2.14 -7.66
CA VAL A 17 5.78 3.27 -8.23
C VAL A 17 5.62 3.18 -9.75
N GLY A 18 5.17 4.28 -10.36
CA GLY A 18 4.86 4.31 -11.79
C GLY A 18 3.42 3.90 -12.06
N CYS A 19 3.05 3.87 -13.34
CA CYS A 19 1.68 3.55 -13.74
C CYS A 19 1.66 2.57 -14.91
N PRO A 20 1.93 1.28 -14.65
CA PRO A 20 1.81 0.27 -15.71
C PRO A 20 0.35 0.06 -16.06
N GLU A 21 0.10 -0.54 -17.23
CA GLU A 21 -1.26 -0.73 -17.74
C GLU A 21 -2.17 -1.52 -16.80
N HIS A 22 -1.62 -2.47 -16.06
CA HIS A 22 -2.43 -3.31 -15.18
C HIS A 22 -2.85 -2.61 -13.88
N LEU A 23 -2.15 -1.56 -13.47
CA LEU A 23 -2.40 -0.93 -12.18
C LEU A 23 -3.83 -0.39 -12.04
N PRO A 24 -4.40 0.34 -13.01
CA PRO A 24 -5.77 0.82 -12.87
C PRO A 24 -6.78 -0.31 -12.67
N TYR A 25 -6.58 -1.44 -13.34
CA TYR A 25 -7.49 -2.59 -13.19
C TYR A 25 -7.39 -3.19 -11.80
N SER A 26 -6.19 -3.32 -11.25
CA SER A 26 -6.01 -3.82 -9.91
C SER A 26 -6.69 -2.92 -8.89
N VAL A 27 -6.47 -1.61 -8.99
CA VAL A 27 -7.05 -0.64 -8.06
C VAL A 27 -8.57 -0.62 -8.18
N GLN A 28 -9.10 -0.61 -9.41
CA GLN A 28 -10.55 -0.59 -9.63
C GLN A 28 -11.21 -1.85 -9.08
N SER A 29 -10.57 -3.01 -9.27
CA SER A 29 -11.12 -4.26 -8.74
C SER A 29 -11.17 -4.23 -7.21
N ALA A 30 -10.15 -3.71 -6.57
CA ALA A 30 -10.14 -3.59 -5.11
C ALA A 30 -11.23 -2.62 -4.65
N GLN A 31 -11.38 -1.47 -5.31
CA GLN A 31 -12.38 -0.46 -4.97
C GLN A 31 -13.81 -0.97 -5.18
N ARG A 32 -14.01 -1.92 -6.10
CA ARG A 32 -15.33 -2.49 -6.36
C ARG A 32 -15.85 -3.27 -5.16
N TRP A 33 -14.98 -3.97 -4.45
CA TRP A 33 -15.36 -4.90 -3.39
C TRP A 33 -15.06 -4.39 -2.00
N ASN A 34 -14.25 -3.35 -1.86
CA ASN A 34 -13.78 -2.88 -0.56
C ASN A 34 -14.12 -1.40 -0.39
N GLU A 35 -14.57 -1.06 0.81
CA GLU A 35 -15.02 0.30 1.08
C GLU A 35 -13.86 1.29 1.06
N ARG A 36 -12.68 0.88 1.53
CA ARG A 36 -11.53 1.77 1.56
C ARG A 36 -10.31 1.12 0.93
N VAL A 37 -9.83 1.76 -0.13
CA VAL A 37 -8.63 1.34 -0.84
C VAL A 37 -7.72 2.54 -0.97
N ILE A 38 -6.48 2.39 -0.53
CA ILE A 38 -5.49 3.46 -0.57
C ILE A 38 -4.38 3.03 -1.51
N LEU A 39 -4.15 3.82 -2.54
CA LEU A 39 -2.98 3.64 -3.40
C LEU A 39 -1.83 4.45 -2.81
N LEU A 40 -0.84 3.75 -2.31
CA LEU A 40 0.40 4.35 -1.83
C LEU A 40 1.32 4.42 -3.05
N GLY A 41 1.42 5.59 -3.62
CA GLY A 41 2.00 5.73 -4.95
C GLY A 41 2.91 6.93 -5.11
N ASP A 42 3.07 7.33 -6.36
CA ASP A 42 3.87 8.49 -6.76
C ASP A 42 3.03 9.37 -7.70
N GLU A 43 3.65 10.44 -8.19
CA GLU A 43 2.96 11.38 -9.08
C GLU A 43 2.42 10.69 -10.35
N ALA A 44 3.13 9.66 -10.85
CA ALA A 44 2.75 9.00 -12.09
C ALA A 44 1.40 8.28 -11.99
N ASN A 45 1.01 7.82 -10.80
CA ASN A 45 -0.23 7.07 -10.62
C ASN A 45 -1.24 7.79 -9.73
N ARG A 46 -1.07 9.09 -9.53
CA ARG A 46 -1.89 9.87 -8.61
C ARG A 46 -3.39 9.80 -8.90
N LYS A 47 -3.78 9.70 -10.17
CA LYS A 47 -5.19 9.75 -10.55
C LYS A 47 -5.85 8.38 -10.65
N VAL A 48 -5.11 7.31 -10.36
CA VAL A 48 -5.59 5.95 -10.56
C VAL A 48 -6.61 5.54 -9.51
N ALA A 49 -6.43 5.99 -8.26
CA ALA A 49 -7.29 5.59 -7.14
C ALA A 49 -8.08 6.79 -6.61
N ARG A 50 -9.20 6.49 -5.96
CA ARG A 50 -9.99 7.53 -5.28
C ARG A 50 -9.25 8.11 -4.10
N GLU A 51 -8.49 7.26 -3.40
CA GLU A 51 -7.67 7.70 -2.27
C GLU A 51 -6.22 7.34 -2.57
N TRP A 52 -5.38 8.34 -2.58
CA TRP A 52 -3.98 8.21 -2.97
C TRP A 52 -3.12 8.94 -1.94
N PHE A 53 -1.96 8.37 -1.63
CA PHE A 53 -1.01 8.95 -0.71
C PHE A 53 0.39 8.84 -1.33
N ASP A 54 1.12 9.94 -1.31
CA ASP A 54 2.49 9.95 -1.84
C ASP A 54 3.42 9.23 -0.86
N HIS A 55 4.04 8.15 -1.32
CA HIS A 55 4.91 7.36 -0.45
C HIS A 55 6.09 8.16 0.08
N GLU A 56 6.51 9.21 -0.64
CA GLU A 56 7.63 10.04 -0.21
C GLU A 56 7.25 11.06 0.86
N LYS A 57 5.98 11.22 1.15
CA LYS A 57 5.51 12.09 2.22
C LYS A 57 5.45 11.41 3.57
N LEU A 58 5.69 10.11 3.61
CA LEU A 58 5.77 9.38 4.86
C LEU A 58 7.13 9.60 5.52
N ASP A 59 7.22 9.28 6.81
CA ASP A 59 8.48 9.37 7.55
C ASP A 59 9.42 8.26 7.08
N LEU A 60 10.47 8.63 6.39
CA LEU A 60 11.44 7.70 5.82
C LEU A 60 12.67 7.49 6.72
N THR A 61 12.65 8.01 7.95
CA THR A 61 13.80 7.94 8.84
C THR A 61 14.26 6.51 9.08
N ARG A 62 13.34 5.62 9.42
CA ARG A 62 13.66 4.21 9.67
C ARG A 62 14.18 3.51 8.42
N TYR A 63 13.57 3.79 7.29
CA TYR A 63 14.02 3.23 6.02
C TYR A 63 15.43 3.70 5.69
N ASN A 64 15.71 4.99 5.87
CA ASN A 64 17.04 5.53 5.60
C ASN A 64 18.09 4.92 6.50
N GLU A 65 17.77 4.64 7.77
CA GLU A 65 18.67 3.93 8.66
C GLU A 65 18.94 2.51 8.18
N PHE A 66 17.89 1.83 7.70
CA PHE A 66 18.02 0.49 7.12
C PHE A 66 18.98 0.51 5.94
N LEU A 67 18.89 1.51 5.06
CA LEU A 67 19.74 1.58 3.87
C LEU A 67 21.23 1.66 4.21
N LYS A 68 21.60 2.16 5.38
CA LYS A 68 22.99 2.26 5.79
C LYS A 68 23.65 0.90 5.99
N VAL A 69 22.85 -0.12 6.27
CA VAL A 69 23.34 -1.48 6.50
C VAL A 69 22.87 -2.47 5.45
N PHE A 70 22.12 -2.00 4.46
CA PHE A 70 21.55 -2.87 3.43
C PHE A 70 22.62 -3.39 2.50
N GLU A 71 22.58 -4.69 2.23
CA GLU A 71 23.41 -5.34 1.22
C GLU A 71 22.51 -6.22 0.37
N ASN A 72 22.68 -6.12 -0.95
CA ASN A 72 21.86 -6.87 -1.89
C ASN A 72 22.51 -8.21 -2.22
N TYR A 73 21.98 -9.28 -1.65
CA TYR A 73 22.44 -10.65 -1.95
C TYR A 73 21.61 -11.33 -3.02
N SER A 74 20.66 -10.62 -3.62
CA SER A 74 19.80 -11.19 -4.66
C SER A 74 20.37 -10.98 -6.05
N THR A 75 19.72 -11.58 -7.06
CA THR A 75 20.07 -11.37 -8.45
C THR A 75 19.41 -10.12 -9.05
N TYR A 76 18.56 -9.47 -8.26
CA TYR A 76 17.87 -8.24 -8.70
C TYR A 76 18.79 -7.03 -8.60
N THR A 77 18.42 -5.95 -9.32
CA THR A 77 19.14 -4.68 -9.18
C THR A 77 18.97 -4.14 -7.77
N ASP A 78 19.91 -3.27 -7.34
CA ASP A 78 19.81 -2.64 -6.04
C ASP A 78 18.50 -1.87 -5.89
N PHE A 79 18.08 -1.15 -6.95
CA PHE A 79 16.84 -0.38 -6.92
C PHE A 79 15.64 -1.28 -6.64
N PHE A 80 15.52 -2.40 -7.36
CA PHE A 80 14.39 -3.30 -7.17
C PHE A 80 14.41 -3.95 -5.79
N ALA A 81 15.59 -4.40 -5.34
CA ALA A 81 15.71 -5.00 -4.03
C ALA A 81 15.35 -4.02 -2.92
N GLN A 82 15.78 -2.76 -3.04
CA GLN A 82 15.45 -1.73 -2.08
C GLN A 82 13.94 -1.45 -2.03
N ILE A 83 13.28 -1.40 -3.18
CA ILE A 83 11.82 -1.18 -3.24
C ILE A 83 11.08 -2.32 -2.54
N CYS A 84 11.54 -3.56 -2.70
CA CYS A 84 10.91 -4.70 -2.04
C CYS A 84 10.95 -4.60 -0.52
N PHE A 85 12.03 -4.04 0.04
CA PHE A 85 12.11 -3.82 1.48
C PHE A 85 11.42 -2.53 1.92
N LYS A 86 11.51 -1.48 1.09
CA LYS A 86 10.95 -0.18 1.41
C LYS A 86 9.47 -0.26 1.72
N ARG A 87 8.73 -1.10 1.01
CA ARG A 87 7.28 -1.20 1.19
C ARG A 87 6.87 -1.54 2.62
N TYR A 88 7.64 -2.37 3.32
CA TYR A 88 7.32 -2.73 4.70
C TYR A 88 7.45 -1.54 5.65
N PHE A 89 8.48 -0.73 5.44
CA PHE A 89 8.63 0.51 6.21
C PHE A 89 7.48 1.47 5.91
N LEU A 90 7.09 1.57 4.64
CA LEU A 90 6.02 2.45 4.21
C LEU A 90 4.67 2.03 4.79
N TYR A 91 4.38 0.75 4.81
CA TYR A 91 3.11 0.27 5.38
C TYR A 91 3.02 0.63 6.86
N TYR A 92 4.08 0.45 7.59
CA TYR A 92 4.11 0.79 9.01
C TYR A 92 3.89 2.29 9.23
N GLU A 93 4.60 3.13 8.47
CA GLU A 93 4.46 4.57 8.61
C GLU A 93 3.09 5.06 8.16
N LEU A 94 2.51 4.44 7.14
CA LEU A 94 1.16 4.78 6.70
C LEU A 94 0.13 4.46 7.79
N MET A 95 0.27 3.32 8.43
CA MET A 95 -0.61 2.94 9.52
C MET A 95 -0.56 3.96 10.66
N LYS A 96 0.63 4.44 10.99
CA LYS A 96 0.81 5.47 12.01
C LYS A 96 0.19 6.79 11.57
N GLU A 97 0.44 7.19 10.33
CA GLU A 97 -0.03 8.47 9.80
C GLU A 97 -1.55 8.54 9.78
N LEU A 98 -2.20 7.46 9.38
CA LEU A 98 -3.65 7.40 9.23
C LEU A 98 -4.36 6.74 10.42
N ASP A 99 -3.61 6.37 11.45
CA ASP A 99 -4.13 5.82 12.71
C ASP A 99 -4.93 4.53 12.48
N PHE A 100 -4.34 3.60 11.70
CA PHE A 100 -4.90 2.26 11.56
C PHE A 100 -4.09 1.27 12.38
N ASP A 101 -4.77 0.31 13.00
CA ASP A 101 -4.10 -0.77 13.72
C ASP A 101 -3.92 -2.01 12.84
N ARG A 102 -4.54 -2.05 11.67
CA ARG A 102 -4.34 -3.13 10.70
C ARG A 102 -4.72 -2.67 9.30
N ILE A 103 -4.03 -3.24 8.32
CA ILE A 103 -4.32 -3.02 6.91
C ILE A 103 -4.22 -4.36 6.20
N LEU A 104 -4.81 -4.45 5.01
CA LEU A 104 -4.57 -5.56 4.12
C LEU A 104 -3.73 -5.06 2.96
N VAL A 105 -2.59 -5.69 2.74
CA VAL A 105 -1.70 -5.33 1.64
C VAL A 105 -2.05 -6.19 0.43
N ALA A 106 -2.37 -5.54 -0.68
CA ALA A 106 -2.64 -6.23 -1.93
C ALA A 106 -1.56 -5.86 -2.94
N GLU A 107 -1.12 -6.85 -3.70
CA GLU A 107 -0.15 -6.62 -4.75
C GLU A 107 -0.79 -5.88 -5.92
N SER A 108 0.01 -5.06 -6.59
CA SER A 108 -0.50 -4.19 -7.65
C SER A 108 -0.84 -4.92 -8.95
N ASP A 109 -0.47 -6.19 -9.06
CA ASP A 109 -0.76 -7.01 -10.24
C ASP A 109 -1.91 -8.01 -10.01
N LEU A 110 -2.68 -7.84 -8.92
CA LEU A 110 -3.81 -8.71 -8.62
C LEU A 110 -5.12 -8.09 -9.11
N TYR A 111 -6.05 -8.97 -9.52
CA TYR A 111 -7.43 -8.59 -9.74
C TYR A 111 -8.23 -9.03 -8.52
N ASN A 112 -8.73 -8.07 -7.76
CA ASN A 112 -9.34 -8.32 -6.45
C ASN A 112 -10.82 -8.65 -6.63
N CYS A 113 -11.30 -9.69 -5.95
CA CYS A 113 -12.67 -10.21 -6.14
C CYS A 113 -13.45 -10.34 -4.83
N ALA A 114 -12.97 -9.74 -3.73
CA ALA A 114 -13.61 -9.96 -2.43
C ALA A 114 -13.58 -8.71 -1.57
N ASP A 115 -14.57 -8.64 -0.67
CA ASP A 115 -14.55 -7.70 0.44
C ASP A 115 -13.68 -8.32 1.53
N TYR A 116 -12.46 -7.84 1.64
CA TYR A 116 -11.48 -8.41 2.57
C TYR A 116 -11.83 -8.16 4.03
N SER A 117 -12.63 -7.14 4.30
CA SER A 117 -13.08 -6.87 5.68
C SER A 117 -14.04 -7.93 6.19
N SER A 118 -14.67 -8.70 5.31
CA SER A 118 -15.61 -9.74 5.70
C SER A 118 -14.94 -11.09 5.96
N ILE A 119 -13.65 -11.20 5.70
CA ILE A 119 -12.92 -12.46 5.88
C ILE A 119 -12.54 -12.59 7.35
N PRO A 120 -12.87 -13.72 8.00
CA PRO A 120 -12.55 -13.94 9.41
C PRO A 120 -11.04 -13.93 9.69
#